data_f0c84f10d8f5e3a5bac03ac6d17234b2
#
_entry.id   f0c84f10d8f5e3a5bac03ac6d17234b2
#
_cell.length_a   1.000
_cell.length_b   1.000
_cell.length_c   1.000
_cell.angle_alpha   90.00
_cell.angle_beta   90.00
_cell.angle_gamma   90.00
#
_symmetry.space_group_name_H-M   'P 1'
#
loop_
_entity.id
_entity.type
_entity.pdbx_description
1 polymer ?
#
loop_
_entity_poly.entity_id
_entity_poly.type
_entity_poly.pdbx_seq_one_letter_code
_entity_poly.pdbx_strand_id
1 'polypeptide(L)'
;MASMNVRSGDTVEVITGKDLGKKGKVIVTNPTKGTVIVEGLNMVTKHKKPRSAQEQGGKIEREGAIDVSNVALVCPVCGKTTRVNHVLGENGKYVRSCHKCGAVIDAKAEKKAAKKTAKKAATKKSKKAE
;
A
#
# COMPACT_ATOMS: atom_id res chain seq x y z
N MET A 1 18.15 7.86 0.06
CA MET A 1 16.94 7.10 0.45
C MET A 1 16.50 6.24 -0.73
N ALA A 2 16.34 4.94 -0.54
CA ALA A 2 15.85 4.07 -1.62
C ALA A 2 14.36 4.40 -1.90
N SER A 3 14.06 4.77 -3.13
CA SER A 3 12.67 5.00 -3.54
C SER A 3 11.97 3.65 -3.74
N MET A 4 10.93 3.37 -2.94
CA MET A 4 10.11 2.17 -3.12
C MET A 4 9.03 2.39 -4.15
N ASN A 5 8.92 1.47 -5.10
CA ASN A 5 7.86 1.47 -6.11
C ASN A 5 6.50 1.00 -5.56
N VAL A 6 6.50 0.35 -4.40
CA VAL A 6 5.31 -0.15 -3.70
C VAL A 6 4.92 0.83 -2.60
N ARG A 7 3.62 1.13 -2.51
CA ARG A 7 3.04 2.02 -1.48
C ARG A 7 1.98 1.29 -0.67
N SER A 8 1.67 1.82 0.51
CA SER A 8 0.54 1.32 1.31
C SER A 8 -0.77 1.46 0.54
N GLY A 9 -1.56 0.40 0.55
CA GLY A 9 -2.82 0.31 -0.20
C GLY A 9 -2.71 -0.35 -1.58
N ASP A 10 -1.50 -0.61 -2.08
CA ASP A 10 -1.29 -1.35 -3.33
C ASP A 10 -1.60 -2.84 -3.13
N THR A 11 -2.01 -3.51 -4.20
CA THR A 11 -2.14 -4.97 -4.23
C THR A 11 -0.84 -5.55 -4.79
N VAL A 12 -0.26 -6.50 -4.07
CA VAL A 12 0.98 -7.18 -4.45
C VAL A 12 0.79 -8.69 -4.47
N GLU A 13 1.61 -9.37 -5.24
CA GLU A 13 1.72 -10.83 -5.31
C GLU A 13 3.11 -11.23 -4.82
N VAL A 14 3.18 -12.25 -3.98
CA VAL A 14 4.45 -12.78 -3.46
C VAL A 14 5.10 -13.68 -4.50
N ILE A 15 6.38 -13.41 -4.81
CA ILE A 15 7.14 -14.13 -5.85
C ILE A 15 7.89 -15.33 -5.24
N THR A 16 8.27 -15.28 -3.97
CA THR A 16 9.12 -16.29 -3.34
C THR A 16 8.65 -16.63 -1.92
N GLY A 17 9.00 -17.82 -1.47
CA GLY A 17 8.77 -18.28 -0.11
C GLY A 17 7.50 -19.11 0.06
N LYS A 18 7.06 -19.25 1.32
CA LYS A 18 5.90 -20.08 1.70
C LYS A 18 4.58 -19.63 1.08
N ASP A 19 4.45 -18.34 0.83
CA ASP A 19 3.23 -17.71 0.33
C ASP A 19 3.33 -17.34 -1.16
N LEU A 20 4.18 -18.04 -1.92
CA LEU A 20 4.35 -17.86 -3.36
C LEU A 20 3.00 -17.85 -4.09
N GLY A 21 2.79 -16.86 -4.96
CA GLY A 21 1.59 -16.71 -5.78
C GLY A 21 0.37 -16.16 -5.06
N LYS A 22 0.43 -15.96 -3.74
CA LYS A 22 -0.66 -15.32 -3.01
C LYS A 22 -0.66 -13.82 -3.23
N LYS A 23 -1.85 -13.25 -3.35
CA LYS A 23 -2.06 -11.80 -3.50
C LYS A 23 -2.58 -11.21 -2.20
N GLY A 24 -2.08 -10.05 -1.84
CA GLY A 24 -2.52 -9.35 -0.65
C GLY A 24 -2.37 -7.84 -0.80
N LYS A 25 -3.02 -7.11 0.09
CA LYS A 25 -2.94 -5.65 0.13
C LYS A 25 -1.81 -5.22 1.07
N VAL A 26 -1.02 -4.26 0.64
CA VAL A 26 0.06 -3.69 1.47
C VAL A 26 -0.54 -2.79 2.54
N ILE A 27 -0.30 -3.12 3.80
CA ILE A 27 -0.73 -2.35 4.98
C ILE A 27 0.29 -1.25 5.27
N VAL A 28 1.56 -1.63 5.41
CA VAL A 28 2.65 -0.73 5.78
C VAL A 28 3.85 -0.95 4.87
N THR A 29 4.52 0.13 4.52
CA THR A 29 5.81 0.12 3.80
C THR A 29 6.88 0.77 4.66
N ASN A 30 8.05 0.15 4.76
CA ASN A 30 9.23 0.67 5.44
C ASN A 30 10.35 0.95 4.44
N PRO A 31 10.44 2.18 3.90
CA PRO A 31 11.45 2.51 2.89
C PRO A 31 12.89 2.36 3.38
N THR A 32 13.14 2.68 4.66
CA THR A 32 14.48 2.60 5.27
C THR A 32 15.03 1.16 5.29
N LYS A 33 14.14 0.18 5.54
CA LYS A 33 14.50 -1.24 5.62
C LYS A 33 14.25 -2.00 4.31
N GLY A 34 13.61 -1.38 3.33
CA GLY A 34 13.22 -2.04 2.09
C GLY A 34 12.17 -3.16 2.28
N THR A 35 11.32 -3.06 3.32
CA THR A 35 10.36 -4.12 3.65
C THR A 35 8.92 -3.62 3.60
N VAL A 36 8.00 -4.55 3.31
CA VAL A 36 6.56 -4.30 3.27
C VAL A 36 5.83 -5.30 4.16
N ILE A 37 4.71 -4.88 4.74
CA ILE A 37 3.79 -5.75 5.47
C ILE A 37 2.54 -5.90 4.61
N VAL A 38 2.18 -7.14 4.31
CA VAL A 38 1.06 -7.49 3.43
C VAL A 38 0.00 -8.21 4.26
N GLU A 39 -1.25 -7.84 4.07
CA GLU A 39 -2.41 -8.38 4.77
C GLU A 39 -2.53 -9.90 4.56
N GLY A 40 -2.62 -10.65 5.68
CA GLY A 40 -2.82 -12.09 5.70
C GLY A 40 -1.63 -12.94 5.21
N LEU A 41 -0.47 -12.34 4.93
CA LEU A 41 0.71 -13.03 4.41
C LEU A 41 1.87 -12.97 5.41
N ASN A 42 2.73 -14.01 5.34
CA ASN A 42 3.89 -14.16 6.22
C ASN A 42 3.50 -14.05 7.70
N MET A 43 2.47 -14.80 8.11
CA MET A 43 2.00 -14.81 9.50
C MET A 43 3.07 -15.32 10.44
N VAL A 44 3.38 -14.54 11.47
CA VAL A 44 4.37 -14.84 12.48
C VAL A 44 3.73 -14.80 13.87
N THR A 45 3.90 -15.88 14.62
CA THR A 45 3.45 -15.96 16.00
C THR A 45 4.53 -15.44 16.94
N LYS A 46 4.23 -14.37 17.68
CA LYS A 46 5.11 -13.81 18.71
C LYS A 46 4.61 -14.17 20.10
N HIS A 47 5.51 -14.69 20.92
CA HIS A 47 5.26 -14.88 22.34
C HIS A 47 5.56 -13.58 23.09
N LYS A 48 4.52 -12.93 23.64
CA LYS A 48 4.66 -11.73 24.47
C LYS A 48 4.61 -12.13 25.94
N LYS A 49 5.66 -11.80 26.69
CA LYS A 49 5.65 -11.91 28.16
C LYS A 49 4.85 -10.74 28.76
N PRO A 50 4.11 -10.92 29.88
CA PRO A 50 3.45 -9.85 30.57
C PRO A 50 4.48 -8.84 31.09
N ARG A 51 4.21 -7.55 30.92
CA ARG A 51 5.06 -6.46 31.41
C ARG A 51 4.58 -5.91 32.75
N SER A 52 3.32 -6.12 33.08
CA SER A 52 2.74 -5.72 34.36
C SER A 52 1.75 -6.78 34.84
N ALA A 53 1.36 -6.75 36.11
CA ALA A 53 0.40 -7.68 36.70
C ALA A 53 -1.00 -7.64 36.03
N GLN A 54 -1.31 -6.58 35.30
CA GLN A 54 -2.61 -6.38 34.61
C GLN A 54 -2.56 -6.81 33.13
N GLU A 55 -1.38 -6.97 32.52
CA GLU A 55 -1.24 -7.46 31.14
C GLU A 55 -1.08 -8.97 31.12
N GLN A 56 -1.99 -9.67 30.46
CA GLN A 56 -1.81 -11.09 30.18
C GLN A 56 -0.82 -11.26 29.02
N GLY A 57 0.22 -12.07 29.24
CA GLY A 57 1.10 -12.53 28.17
C GLY A 57 0.38 -13.55 27.30
N GLY A 58 0.83 -13.74 26.05
CA GLY A 58 0.20 -14.71 25.16
C GLY A 58 0.90 -14.84 23.82
N LYS A 59 0.35 -15.73 23.01
CA LYS A 59 0.71 -15.88 21.60
C LYS A 59 -0.05 -14.83 20.80
N ILE A 60 0.69 -13.98 20.07
CA ILE A 60 0.10 -12.96 19.20
C ILE A 60 0.51 -13.28 17.79
N GLU A 61 -0.46 -13.54 16.93
CA GLU A 61 -0.26 -13.71 15.49
C GLU A 61 -0.35 -12.36 14.81
N ARG A 62 0.61 -12.07 13.95
CA ARG A 62 0.62 -10.86 13.14
C ARG A 62 1.38 -11.07 11.85
N GLU A 63 1.11 -10.21 10.89
CA GLU A 63 1.83 -10.20 9.63
C GLU A 63 3.30 -9.82 9.84
N GLY A 64 4.19 -10.61 9.28
CA GLY A 64 5.63 -10.34 9.25
C GLY A 64 6.02 -9.47 8.08
N ALA A 65 7.15 -8.77 8.22
CA ALA A 65 7.71 -7.99 7.13
C ALA A 65 8.27 -8.92 6.04
N ILE A 66 8.03 -8.56 4.78
CA ILE A 66 8.54 -9.22 3.58
C ILE A 66 9.44 -8.22 2.87
N ASP A 67 10.57 -8.67 2.32
CA ASP A 67 11.43 -7.81 1.51
C ASP A 67 10.71 -7.39 0.22
N VAL A 68 10.92 -6.14 -0.21
CA VAL A 68 10.26 -5.59 -1.39
C VAL A 68 10.64 -6.31 -2.68
N SER A 69 11.83 -6.92 -2.72
CA SER A 69 12.29 -7.72 -3.85
C SER A 69 11.49 -9.01 -4.03
N ASN A 70 10.87 -9.50 -2.97
CA ASN A 70 10.07 -10.73 -2.96
C ASN A 70 8.58 -10.51 -3.28
N VAL A 71 8.20 -9.28 -3.62
CA VAL A 71 6.83 -8.93 -3.99
C VAL A 71 6.79 -8.24 -5.35
N ALA A 72 5.76 -8.54 -6.13
CA ALA A 72 5.47 -7.87 -7.40
C ALA A 72 4.16 -7.10 -7.30
N LEU A 73 4.12 -5.89 -7.84
CA LEU A 73 2.90 -5.09 -7.88
C LEU A 73 1.91 -5.70 -8.87
N VAL A 74 0.65 -5.79 -8.46
CA VAL A 74 -0.47 -6.20 -9.32
C VAL A 74 -1.16 -4.94 -9.84
N CYS A 75 -1.23 -4.81 -11.15
CA CYS A 75 -1.92 -3.68 -11.77
C CYS A 75 -3.43 -3.76 -11.51
N PRO A 76 -4.07 -2.68 -11.00
CA PRO A 76 -5.51 -2.69 -10.73
C PRO A 76 -6.38 -2.71 -12.00
N VAL A 77 -5.80 -2.37 -13.16
CA VAL A 77 -6.53 -2.32 -14.43
C VAL A 77 -6.45 -3.65 -15.19
N CYS A 78 -5.23 -4.17 -15.39
CA CYS A 78 -5.05 -5.42 -16.16
C CYS A 78 -4.96 -6.69 -15.29
N GLY A 79 -4.89 -6.56 -13.93
CA GLY A 79 -4.83 -7.69 -12.99
C GLY A 79 -3.55 -8.51 -13.04
N LYS A 80 -2.57 -8.12 -13.85
CA LYS A 80 -1.31 -8.84 -14.03
C LYS A 80 -0.21 -8.24 -13.14
N THR A 81 0.70 -9.07 -12.68
CA THR A 81 1.94 -8.62 -12.03
C THR A 81 2.80 -7.85 -13.02
N THR A 82 3.30 -6.70 -12.60
CA THR A 82 4.01 -5.77 -13.47
C THR A 82 5.11 -5.02 -12.74
N ARG A 83 6.10 -4.54 -13.50
CA ARG A 83 7.03 -3.52 -13.06
C ARG A 83 6.38 -2.15 -13.17
N VAL A 84 6.86 -1.21 -12.37
CA VAL A 84 6.38 0.18 -12.34
C VAL A 84 7.28 1.05 -13.18
N ASN A 85 6.71 1.73 -14.16
CA ASN A 85 7.33 2.83 -14.88
C ASN A 85 6.87 4.15 -14.27
N HIS A 86 7.72 5.16 -14.38
CA HIS A 86 7.41 6.53 -13.94
C HIS A 86 7.19 7.40 -15.18
N VAL A 87 6.00 7.94 -15.34
CA VAL A 87 5.59 8.80 -16.44
C VAL A 87 5.27 10.19 -15.89
N LEU A 88 5.61 11.23 -16.63
CA LEU A 88 5.26 12.60 -16.25
C LEU A 88 3.74 12.77 -16.35
N GLY A 89 3.10 13.07 -15.24
CA GLY A 89 1.66 13.37 -15.19
C GLY A 89 1.36 14.81 -15.55
N GLU A 90 0.09 15.14 -15.77
CA GLU A 90 -0.41 16.46 -16.14
C GLU A 90 0.00 17.56 -15.13
N ASN A 91 0.26 17.21 -13.89
CA ASN A 91 0.67 18.12 -12.82
C ASN A 91 2.21 18.30 -12.71
N GLY A 92 2.99 17.88 -13.72
CA GLY A 92 4.45 17.94 -13.70
C GLY A 92 5.11 17.01 -12.68
N LYS A 93 4.36 16.10 -12.05
CA LYS A 93 4.86 15.11 -11.11
C LYS A 93 4.92 13.73 -11.75
N TYR A 94 5.94 12.95 -11.40
CA TYR A 94 6.03 11.58 -11.83
C TYR A 94 4.94 10.73 -11.18
N VAL A 95 4.16 10.04 -12.00
CA VAL A 95 3.13 9.08 -11.59
C VAL A 95 3.55 7.67 -11.97
N ARG A 96 3.15 6.70 -11.15
CA ARG A 96 3.44 5.29 -11.41
C ARG A 96 2.50 4.76 -12.50
N SER A 97 3.07 4.15 -13.52
CA SER A 97 2.34 3.49 -14.60
C SER A 97 2.70 2.02 -14.72
N CYS A 98 1.75 1.24 -15.18
CA CYS A 98 1.96 -0.18 -15.45
C CYS A 98 2.81 -0.36 -16.71
N HIS A 99 3.89 -1.15 -16.64
CA HIS A 99 4.72 -1.45 -17.81
C HIS A 99 3.96 -2.24 -18.90
N LYS A 100 2.98 -3.07 -18.51
CA LYS A 100 2.26 -3.95 -19.46
C LYS A 100 1.10 -3.28 -20.18
N CYS A 101 0.33 -2.43 -19.50
CA CYS A 101 -0.86 -1.80 -20.08
C CYS A 101 -0.78 -0.27 -20.17
N GLY A 102 0.28 0.35 -19.65
CA GLY A 102 0.44 1.82 -19.63
C GLY A 102 -0.49 2.57 -18.68
N ALA A 103 -1.42 1.89 -18.01
CA ALA A 103 -2.39 2.53 -17.13
C ALA A 103 -1.72 3.15 -15.90
N VAL A 104 -2.17 4.33 -15.47
CA VAL A 104 -1.71 5.00 -14.26
C VAL A 104 -2.23 4.26 -13.04
N ILE A 105 -1.32 3.85 -12.15
CA ILE A 105 -1.63 3.10 -10.94
C ILE A 105 -2.12 4.04 -9.82
N ASP A 106 -1.60 5.25 -9.76
CA ASP A 106 -1.91 6.24 -8.72
C ASP A 106 -3.26 6.97 -8.92
N ALA A 107 -4.04 6.65 -9.94
CA ALA A 107 -5.32 7.30 -10.27
C ALA A 107 -6.35 7.30 -9.12
N LYS A 108 -6.20 6.40 -8.12
CA LYS A 108 -7.04 6.41 -6.90
C LYS A 108 -6.75 7.56 -5.94
N ALA A 109 -5.54 8.11 -5.96
CA ALA A 109 -5.16 9.22 -5.08
C ALA A 109 -5.78 10.56 -5.57
N GLU A 110 -5.85 10.76 -6.88
CA GLU A 110 -6.42 11.97 -7.47
C GLU A 110 -7.94 12.05 -7.27
N LYS A 111 -8.66 10.93 -7.40
CA LYS A 111 -10.11 10.88 -7.15
C LYS A 111 -10.49 11.18 -5.69
N LYS A 112 -9.62 10.83 -4.70
CA LYS A 112 -9.83 11.19 -3.29
C LYS A 112 -9.53 12.66 -3.00
N ALA A 113 -8.56 13.26 -3.67
CA ALA A 113 -8.22 14.67 -3.53
C ALA A 113 -9.32 15.56 -4.13
N ALA A 114 -9.80 15.24 -5.33
CA ALA A 114 -10.91 15.94 -5.99
C ALA A 114 -12.22 15.87 -5.16
N LYS A 115 -12.51 14.73 -4.53
CA LYS A 115 -13.69 14.57 -3.68
C LYS A 115 -13.59 15.33 -2.35
N LYS A 116 -12.37 15.52 -1.79
CA LYS A 116 -12.13 16.34 -0.60
C LYS A 116 -12.26 17.84 -0.89
N THR A 117 -11.79 18.33 -2.05
CA THR A 117 -11.89 19.73 -2.45
C THR A 117 -13.33 20.10 -2.79
N ALA A 118 -14.09 19.23 -3.47
CA ALA A 118 -15.50 19.45 -3.76
C ALA A 118 -16.36 19.53 -2.48
N LYS A 119 -16.09 18.68 -1.48
CA LYS A 119 -16.81 18.71 -0.19
C LYS A 119 -16.49 19.96 0.63
N LYS A 120 -15.25 20.48 0.55
CA LYS A 120 -14.84 21.71 1.24
C LYS A 120 -15.41 22.98 0.59
N ALA A 121 -15.65 22.97 -0.74
CA ALA A 121 -16.28 24.04 -1.47
C ALA A 121 -17.81 24.10 -1.20
N ALA A 122 -18.47 22.96 -1.10
CA ALA A 122 -19.91 22.90 -0.79
C ALA A 122 -20.22 23.42 0.63
N THR A 123 -19.37 23.07 1.62
CA THR A 123 -19.58 23.54 3.01
C THR A 123 -19.31 25.04 3.20
N LYS A 124 -18.49 25.65 2.32
CA LYS A 124 -18.20 27.09 2.36
C LYS A 124 -19.30 27.92 1.72
N LYS A 125 -20.08 27.32 0.81
CA LYS A 125 -21.20 27.98 0.12
C LYS A 125 -22.48 28.02 0.98
N SER A 126 -22.71 27.03 1.84
CA SER A 126 -23.85 27.01 2.76
C SER A 126 -23.68 27.95 3.97
N LYS A 127 -22.45 28.31 4.34
CA LYS A 127 -22.18 29.26 5.45
C LYS A 127 -22.24 30.73 5.06
N LYS A 128 -22.40 31.04 3.76
CA LYS A 128 -22.48 32.43 3.28
C LYS A 128 -23.92 32.82 2.86
N ALA A 129 -24.89 31.94 3.05
CA ALA A 129 -26.30 32.14 2.70
C ALA A 129 -27.23 32.21 3.93
N GLU A 130 -26.65 32.48 5.15
CA GLU A 130 -27.39 32.78 6.38
C GLU A 130 -27.06 34.18 6.90
#